data_cce5529f839dbc76dc13c227de14037e
#
_entry.id   cce5529f839dbc76dc13c227de14037e
#
_cell.length_a   1.000
_cell.length_b   1.000
_cell.length_c   1.000
_cell.angle_alpha   90.00
_cell.angle_beta   90.00
_cell.angle_gamma   90.00
#
_symmetry.space_group_name_H-M   'P 1'
#
loop_
_entity.id
_entity.type
_entity.pdbx_description
1 polymer ?
#
loop_
_entity_poly.entity_id
_entity_poly.type
_entity_poly.pdbx_seq_one_letter_code
_entity_poly.pdbx_strand_id
1 'polypeptide(L)'
;KLLETRSLEQTGQWPEALAMSEKLHGSVAKSISSRPVRPGAGGVQVDLRPLLVAWEIGPFTELQAALKKQDSNRTKTALISLRQQCVTCHTVLGKTDIQLPEIQ
;
A
#
# COMPACT_ATOMS: atom_id res chain seq x y z
N LYS A 1 -4.27 5.93 5.16
CA LYS A 1 -2.83 6.25 5.30
C LYS A 1 -2.14 6.64 3.99
N LEU A 2 -2.67 6.18 2.83
CA LEU A 2 -2.13 6.60 1.53
C LEU A 2 -2.29 8.09 1.29
N LEU A 3 -3.50 8.62 1.52
CA LEU A 3 -3.78 10.05 1.35
C LEU A 3 -3.03 10.90 2.37
N GLU A 4 -2.89 10.41 3.59
CA GLU A 4 -2.14 11.11 4.63
C GLU A 4 -0.66 11.23 4.26
N THR A 5 -0.06 10.16 3.72
CA THR A 5 1.31 10.18 3.22
C THR A 5 1.45 11.22 2.11
N ARG A 6 0.52 11.23 1.16
CA ARG A 6 0.52 12.20 0.06
C ARG A 6 0.40 13.63 0.57
N SER A 7 -0.52 13.88 1.49
CA SER A 7 -0.72 15.20 2.07
C SER A 7 0.53 15.71 2.78
N LEU A 8 1.18 14.86 3.56
CA LEU A 8 2.39 15.23 4.29
C LEU A 8 3.53 15.56 3.34
N GLU A 9 3.75 14.78 2.27
CA GLU A 9 4.82 15.07 1.32
C GLU A 9 4.53 16.32 0.51
N GLN A 10 3.26 16.58 0.16
CA GLN A 10 2.88 17.79 -0.58
C GLN A 10 3.11 19.07 0.22
N THR A 11 3.05 18.99 1.54
CA THR A 11 3.32 20.13 2.41
C THR A 11 4.77 20.17 2.89
N GLY A 12 5.65 19.36 2.31
CA GLY A 12 7.08 19.37 2.62
C GLY A 12 7.46 18.67 3.92
N GLN A 13 6.54 17.94 4.52
CA GLN A 13 6.77 17.18 5.77
C GLN A 13 7.30 15.78 5.45
N TRP A 14 8.50 15.73 4.87
CA TRP A 14 9.09 14.49 4.37
C TRP A 14 9.36 13.44 5.46
N PRO A 15 9.94 13.78 6.62
CA PRO A 15 10.12 12.79 7.67
C PRO A 15 8.80 12.22 8.18
N GLU A 16 7.78 13.06 8.32
CA GLU A 16 6.45 12.63 8.77
C GLU A 16 5.77 11.76 7.72
N ALA A 17 5.96 12.08 6.44
CA ALA A 17 5.44 11.26 5.34
C ALA A 17 6.09 9.87 5.34
N LEU A 18 7.40 9.79 5.56
CA LEU A 18 8.11 8.52 5.67
C LEU A 18 7.60 7.71 6.86
N ALA A 19 7.42 8.34 8.01
CA ALA A 19 6.87 7.68 9.19
C ALA A 19 5.45 7.16 8.94
N MET A 20 4.61 7.92 8.22
CA MET A 20 3.26 7.49 7.86
C MET A 20 3.28 6.29 6.91
N SER A 21 4.22 6.25 5.97
CA SER A 21 4.39 5.11 5.07
C SER A 21 4.77 3.84 5.84
N GLU A 22 5.59 3.96 6.87
CA GLU A 22 5.97 2.85 7.72
C GLU A 22 4.79 2.34 8.55
N LYS A 23 3.91 3.22 9.00
CA LYS A 23 2.66 2.83 9.66
C LYS A 23 1.74 2.07 8.72
N LEU A 24 1.65 2.51 7.47
CA LEU A 24 0.90 1.80 6.45
C LEU A 24 1.45 0.38 6.25
N HIS A 25 2.76 0.26 6.10
CA HIS A 25 3.41 -1.05 5.96
C HIS A 25 3.11 -1.95 7.17
N GLY A 26 3.27 -1.42 8.38
CA GLY A 26 2.99 -2.18 9.60
C GLY A 26 1.54 -2.67 9.69
N SER A 27 0.59 -1.83 9.29
CA SER A 27 -0.84 -2.20 9.29
C SER A 27 -1.13 -3.32 8.29
N VAL A 28 -0.59 -3.22 7.08
CA VAL A 28 -0.78 -4.23 6.03
C VAL A 28 -0.12 -5.55 6.44
N ALA A 29 1.13 -5.49 6.88
CA ALA A 29 1.88 -6.68 7.27
C ALA A 29 1.22 -7.40 8.46
N LYS A 30 0.76 -6.65 9.46
CA LYS A 30 0.06 -7.21 10.61
C LYS A 30 -1.24 -7.89 10.21
N SER A 31 -2.02 -7.24 9.35
CA SER A 31 -3.28 -7.80 8.87
C SER A 31 -3.06 -9.13 8.15
N ILE A 32 -2.07 -9.19 7.26
CA ILE A 32 -1.76 -10.39 6.49
C ILE A 32 -1.19 -11.48 7.41
N SER A 33 -0.28 -11.13 8.32
CA SER A 33 0.34 -12.10 9.24
C SER A 33 -0.67 -12.75 10.17
N SER A 34 -1.72 -12.02 10.57
CA SER A 34 -2.76 -12.56 11.45
C SER A 34 -3.65 -13.59 10.74
N ARG A 35 -3.86 -13.45 9.45
CA ARG A 35 -4.65 -14.37 8.62
C ARG A 35 -4.06 -14.44 7.22
N PRO A 36 -2.94 -15.17 7.04
CA PRO A 36 -2.24 -15.18 5.75
C PRO A 36 -3.00 -15.90 4.64
N VAL A 37 -3.84 -16.86 4.98
CA VAL A 37 -4.67 -17.59 4.01
C VAL A 37 -6.13 -17.25 4.28
N ARG A 38 -6.83 -16.76 3.26
CA ARG A 38 -8.23 -16.32 3.39
C ARG A 38 -9.06 -16.86 2.23
N PRO A 39 -10.37 -17.08 2.45
CA PRO A 39 -11.24 -17.41 1.33
C PRO A 39 -11.32 -16.21 0.37
N GLY A 40 -11.09 -16.51 -0.91
CA GLY A 40 -11.17 -15.51 -1.97
C GLY A 40 -12.52 -15.55 -2.69
N ALA A 41 -12.59 -14.82 -3.81
CA ALA A 41 -13.74 -14.82 -4.67
C ALA A 41 -14.01 -16.27 -5.14
N GLY A 42 -15.27 -16.68 -5.11
CA GLY A 42 -15.65 -18.04 -5.50
C GLY A 42 -15.28 -19.13 -4.49
N GLY A 43 -14.85 -18.76 -3.27
CA GLY A 43 -14.52 -19.69 -2.20
C GLY A 43 -13.15 -20.35 -2.30
N VAL A 44 -12.33 -19.96 -3.27
CA VAL A 44 -10.96 -20.46 -3.42
C VAL A 44 -10.09 -19.85 -2.34
N GLN A 45 -9.24 -20.65 -1.68
CA GLN A 45 -8.33 -20.14 -0.66
C GLN A 45 -7.19 -19.37 -1.31
N VAL A 46 -6.88 -18.18 -0.76
CA VAL A 46 -5.84 -17.28 -1.26
C VAL A 46 -4.78 -17.11 -0.18
N ASP A 47 -3.53 -17.38 -0.53
CA ASP A 47 -2.37 -17.10 0.32
C ASP A 47 -1.88 -15.69 0.00
N LEU A 48 -1.98 -14.80 0.97
CA LEU A 48 -1.61 -13.39 0.81
C LEU A 48 -0.12 -13.12 0.98
N ARG A 49 0.65 -14.09 1.49
CA ARG A 49 2.08 -13.89 1.76
C ARG A 49 2.89 -13.51 0.51
N PRO A 50 2.74 -14.19 -0.64
CA PRO A 50 3.45 -13.76 -1.85
C PRO A 50 3.04 -12.37 -2.32
N LEU A 51 1.78 -12.00 -2.14
CA LEU A 51 1.28 -10.67 -2.50
C LEU A 51 1.91 -9.59 -1.62
N LEU A 52 2.07 -9.86 -0.32
CA LEU A 52 2.75 -8.94 0.57
C LEU A 52 4.21 -8.74 0.17
N VAL A 53 4.93 -9.82 -0.14
CA VAL A 53 6.33 -9.72 -0.57
C VAL A 53 6.44 -8.88 -1.84
N ALA A 54 5.59 -9.12 -2.84
CA ALA A 54 5.60 -8.34 -4.07
C ALA A 54 5.32 -6.85 -3.80
N TRP A 55 4.39 -6.56 -2.90
CA TRP A 55 4.07 -5.19 -2.50
C TRP A 55 5.25 -4.51 -1.80
N GLU A 56 5.95 -5.25 -0.92
CA GLU A 56 7.10 -4.72 -0.17
C GLU A 56 8.30 -4.43 -1.07
N ILE A 57 8.69 -5.36 -1.94
CA ILE A 57 9.88 -5.21 -2.77
C ILE A 57 9.66 -4.34 -4.01
N GLY A 58 8.40 -4.15 -4.41
CA GLY A 58 8.03 -3.31 -5.56
C GLY A 58 7.63 -1.90 -5.13
N PRO A 59 6.34 -1.59 -5.12
CA PRO A 59 5.88 -0.20 -4.93
C PRO A 59 6.22 0.39 -3.57
N PHE A 60 6.29 -0.42 -2.52
CA PHE A 60 6.65 0.12 -1.19
C PHE A 60 8.11 0.57 -1.14
N THR A 61 9.02 -0.22 -1.69
CA THR A 61 10.43 0.16 -1.79
C THR A 61 10.61 1.43 -2.62
N GLU A 62 9.87 1.55 -3.73
CA GLU A 62 9.87 2.76 -4.55
C GLU A 62 9.36 3.97 -3.79
N LEU A 63 8.30 3.80 -3.00
CA LEU A 63 7.76 4.89 -2.17
C LEU A 63 8.80 5.37 -1.16
N GLN A 64 9.45 4.44 -0.46
CA GLN A 64 10.47 4.79 0.52
C GLN A 64 11.64 5.55 -0.12
N ALA A 65 12.10 5.08 -1.29
CA ALA A 65 13.18 5.75 -2.01
C ALA A 65 12.78 7.17 -2.44
N ALA A 66 11.56 7.33 -2.95
CA ALA A 66 11.04 8.64 -3.37
C ALA A 66 10.94 9.62 -2.19
N LEU A 67 10.44 9.14 -1.05
CA LEU A 67 10.30 9.96 0.15
C LEU A 67 11.67 10.38 0.71
N LYS A 68 12.63 9.48 0.72
CA LYS A 68 14.00 9.78 1.18
C LYS A 68 14.68 10.79 0.27
N LYS A 69 14.41 10.75 -1.03
CA LYS A 69 14.95 11.70 -2.01
C LYS A 69 14.13 12.98 -2.12
N GLN A 70 13.02 13.07 -1.40
CA GLN A 70 12.11 14.21 -1.45
C GLN A 70 11.64 14.51 -2.88
N ASP A 71 11.31 13.45 -3.62
CA ASP A 71 10.84 13.52 -5.00
C ASP A 71 9.33 13.36 -5.04
N SER A 72 8.62 14.47 -5.21
CA SER A 72 7.15 14.50 -5.17
C SER A 72 6.51 13.73 -6.32
N ASN A 73 7.05 13.82 -7.53
CA ASN A 73 6.51 13.11 -8.68
C ASN A 73 6.66 11.60 -8.54
N ARG A 74 7.82 11.14 -8.09
CA ARG A 74 8.06 9.71 -7.83
C ARG A 74 7.22 9.21 -6.68
N THR A 75 7.03 10.03 -5.64
CA THR A 75 6.16 9.69 -4.51
C THR A 75 4.73 9.46 -4.98
N LYS A 76 4.20 10.36 -5.81
CA LYS A 76 2.84 10.20 -6.36
C LYS A 76 2.73 8.91 -7.17
N THR A 77 3.68 8.65 -8.05
CA THR A 77 3.68 7.44 -8.88
C THR A 77 3.73 6.18 -8.02
N ALA A 78 4.57 6.15 -6.99
CA ALA A 78 4.67 5.01 -6.09
C ALA A 78 3.37 4.80 -5.30
N LEU A 79 2.74 5.86 -4.83
CA LEU A 79 1.46 5.77 -4.12
C LEU A 79 0.35 5.24 -5.02
N ILE A 80 0.32 5.65 -6.28
CA ILE A 80 -0.63 5.11 -7.27
C ILE A 80 -0.44 3.61 -7.44
N SER A 81 0.81 3.15 -7.56
CA SER A 81 1.14 1.73 -7.68
C SER A 81 0.75 0.94 -6.42
N LEU A 82 1.00 1.50 -5.24
CA LEU A 82 0.59 0.87 -3.98
C LEU A 82 -0.92 0.70 -3.91
N ARG A 83 -1.65 1.75 -4.25
CA ARG A 83 -3.11 1.72 -4.27
C ARG A 83 -3.61 0.64 -5.23
N GLN A 84 -3.02 0.56 -6.42
CA GLN A 84 -3.42 -0.43 -7.41
C GLN A 84 -3.24 -1.86 -6.88
N GLN A 85 -2.17 -2.14 -6.18
CA GLN A 85 -1.98 -3.46 -5.58
C GLN A 85 -2.96 -3.74 -4.43
N CYS A 86 -3.32 -2.73 -3.65
CA CYS A 86 -4.37 -2.87 -2.64
C CYS A 86 -5.72 -3.22 -3.29
N VAL A 87 -6.06 -2.57 -4.40
CA VAL A 87 -7.27 -2.89 -5.17
C VAL A 87 -7.22 -4.32 -5.67
N THR A 88 -6.08 -4.76 -6.18
CA THR A 88 -5.88 -6.13 -6.67
C THR A 88 -6.12 -7.15 -5.55
N CYS A 89 -5.54 -6.94 -4.37
CA CYS A 89 -5.75 -7.84 -3.23
C CYS A 89 -7.22 -7.91 -2.81
N HIS A 90 -7.89 -6.76 -2.74
CA HIS A 90 -9.30 -6.71 -2.39
C HIS A 90 -10.17 -7.44 -3.41
N THR A 91 -9.84 -7.30 -4.69
CA THR A 91 -10.56 -7.99 -5.77
C THR A 91 -10.39 -9.51 -5.67
N VAL A 92 -9.16 -9.98 -5.44
CA VAL A 92 -8.87 -11.41 -5.28
C VAL A 92 -9.62 -12.01 -4.10
N LEU A 93 -9.80 -11.23 -3.02
CA LEU A 93 -10.55 -11.63 -1.83
C LEU A 93 -12.06 -11.47 -1.98
N GLY A 94 -12.55 -11.03 -3.13
CA GLY A 94 -13.96 -10.80 -3.36
C GLY A 94 -14.53 -9.57 -2.62
N LYS A 95 -13.67 -8.67 -2.18
CA LYS A 95 -14.05 -7.47 -1.42
C LYS A 95 -14.10 -6.25 -2.34
N THR A 96 -14.86 -6.36 -3.42
CA THR A 96 -14.95 -5.29 -4.44
C THR A 96 -15.80 -4.11 -4.00
N ASP A 97 -16.51 -4.22 -2.90
CA ASP A 97 -17.28 -3.13 -2.28
C ASP A 97 -16.39 -2.17 -1.49
N ILE A 98 -15.15 -2.55 -1.18
CA ILE A 98 -14.22 -1.67 -0.49
C ILE A 98 -13.66 -0.67 -1.49
N GLN A 99 -13.92 0.61 -1.24
CA GLN A 99 -13.46 1.71 -2.09
C GLN A 99 -12.18 2.29 -1.51
N LEU A 100 -11.14 2.41 -2.34
CA LEU A 100 -9.90 3.09 -1.96
C LEU A 100 -9.86 4.44 -2.66
N PRO A 101 -9.54 5.53 -1.94
CA PRO A 101 -9.48 6.85 -2.56
C PRO A 101 -8.35 6.93 -3.59
N GLU A 102 -8.59 7.68 -4.65
CA GLU A 102 -7.57 7.92 -5.67
C GLU A 102 -6.52 8.90 -5.15
N ILE A 103 -5.28 8.73 -5.64
CA ILE A 103 -4.17 9.62 -5.30
C ILE A 103 -4.20 10.82 -6.26
N GLN A 104 -4.29 12.00 -5.67
CA GLN A 104 -4.35 13.27 -6.42
C GLN A 104 -2.96 13.83 -6.73
#